data_4d14e3f5545278e17a2ec0aae29250f9
#
_entry.id   4d14e3f5545278e17a2ec0aae29250f9
#
_cell.length_a   1.000
_cell.length_b   1.000
_cell.length_c   1.000
_cell.angle_alpha   90.00
_cell.angle_beta   90.00
_cell.angle_gamma   90.00
#
_symmetry.space_group_name_H-M   'P 1'
#
loop_
_entity.id
_entity.type
_entity.pdbx_description
1 polymer ?
#
loop_
_entity_poly.entity_id
_entity_poly.type
_entity_poly.pdbx_seq_one_letter_code
_entity_poly.pdbx_strand_id
1 'polypeptide(L)'
;MGTKRRSLFTIVFCILVPLGANAQSGPHPPCESASPFPDFAPPGHVPNYRVWSKNEGVLPACTGWSARAGMLVAIAGQFRYSGTADDLLLGVGAISTLRGIRYWSATENGWRTLITSATALEGPDLHRPRADFRLSEMTSGAKLYFTQTDNRLGEPVIYLMRASDTGGNLVITIGNVSPVKKLMLTLIEPGDLQSIHYLSEARPGMWRYYGLARTEEPPLAAFGVVRTESYVNRALALYSHLTGAAIEPIR
;
A
#
# COMPACT_ATOMS: atom_id res chain seq x y z
N MET A 1 -66.24 -3.94 57.70
CA MET A 1 -64.82 -4.14 57.70
C MET A 1 -64.39 -4.55 56.27
N GLY A 2 -63.95 -3.61 55.46
CA GLY A 2 -63.70 -3.81 54.06
C GLY A 2 -62.20 -3.55 53.81
N THR A 3 -61.52 -4.62 53.45
CA THR A 3 -60.07 -4.60 53.14
C THR A 3 -59.86 -4.20 51.65
N LYS A 4 -59.35 -3.01 51.43
CA LYS A 4 -58.93 -2.54 50.09
C LYS A 4 -57.59 -3.23 49.70
N ARG A 5 -57.64 -4.09 48.69
CA ARG A 5 -56.42 -4.59 47.99
C ARG A 5 -55.89 -3.48 47.08
N ARG A 6 -54.69 -3.01 47.36
CA ARG A 6 -53.90 -2.16 46.45
C ARG A 6 -53.18 -3.04 45.46
N SER A 7 -53.54 -2.95 44.16
CA SER A 7 -52.72 -3.51 43.05
C SER A 7 -51.55 -2.62 42.82
N LEU A 8 -50.35 -3.19 42.97
CA LEU A 8 -49.09 -2.56 42.51
C LEU A 8 -48.94 -2.87 41.02
N PHE A 9 -49.06 -1.84 40.19
CA PHE A 9 -48.65 -1.91 38.78
C PHE A 9 -47.16 -1.72 38.70
N THR A 10 -46.40 -2.81 38.42
CA THR A 10 -44.99 -2.75 38.12
C THR A 10 -44.83 -2.36 36.65
N ILE A 11 -44.44 -1.11 36.39
CA ILE A 11 -44.08 -0.63 35.05
C ILE A 11 -42.70 -1.17 34.75
N VAL A 12 -42.60 -2.18 33.86
CA VAL A 12 -41.36 -2.66 33.31
C VAL A 12 -40.93 -1.65 32.24
N PHE A 13 -39.93 -0.87 32.54
CA PHE A 13 -39.29 0.05 31.60
C PHE A 13 -38.32 -0.77 30.70
N CYS A 14 -38.78 -1.19 29.51
CA CYS A 14 -37.92 -1.76 28.49
C CYS A 14 -36.97 -0.67 27.97
N ILE A 15 -35.76 -0.67 28.47
CA ILE A 15 -34.66 0.13 27.89
C ILE A 15 -34.29 -0.53 26.54
N LEU A 16 -34.81 0.03 25.46
CA LEU A 16 -34.33 -0.22 24.11
C LEU A 16 -32.90 0.36 24.01
N VAL A 17 -31.90 -0.47 24.24
CA VAL A 17 -30.50 -0.14 23.89
C VAL A 17 -30.46 -0.14 22.36
N PRO A 18 -30.18 0.97 21.71
CA PRO A 18 -29.92 0.93 20.28
C PRO A 18 -28.65 0.10 20.07
N LEU A 19 -28.78 -1.05 19.44
CA LEU A 19 -27.67 -1.77 18.83
C LEU A 19 -27.10 -0.85 17.75
N GLY A 20 -26.17 0.00 18.14
CA GLY A 20 -25.33 0.72 17.22
C GLY A 20 -24.61 -0.32 16.36
N ALA A 21 -25.07 -0.50 15.14
CA ALA A 21 -24.33 -1.17 14.12
C ALA A 21 -23.04 -0.36 13.94
N ASN A 22 -21.96 -0.78 14.62
CA ASN A 22 -20.62 -0.40 14.23
C ASN A 22 -20.44 -1.00 12.82
N ALA A 23 -20.78 -0.23 11.80
CA ALA A 23 -20.27 -0.44 10.49
C ALA A 23 -18.73 -0.35 10.65
N GLN A 24 -18.08 -1.50 10.77
CA GLN A 24 -16.65 -1.60 10.57
C GLN A 24 -16.41 -1.15 9.13
N SER A 25 -16.19 0.15 8.96
CA SER A 25 -15.57 0.65 7.75
C SER A 25 -14.26 -0.10 7.65
N GLY A 26 -14.10 -0.91 6.59
CA GLY A 26 -12.84 -1.57 6.28
C GLY A 26 -11.70 -0.54 6.31
N PRO A 27 -10.45 -0.99 6.34
CA PRO A 27 -9.29 -0.10 6.44
C PRO A 27 -9.40 0.99 5.38
N HIS A 28 -9.63 2.22 5.82
CA HIS A 28 -9.79 3.39 4.97
C HIS A 28 -8.53 4.24 5.10
N PRO A 29 -7.78 4.48 4.04
CA PRO A 29 -6.60 5.33 4.09
C PRO A 29 -6.97 6.79 3.77
N PRO A 30 -6.30 7.71 4.41
CA PRO A 30 -5.67 7.49 5.69
C PRO A 30 -6.74 7.18 6.72
N CYS A 31 -6.48 6.30 7.67
CA CYS A 31 -7.43 5.91 8.72
C CYS A 31 -7.92 7.07 9.56
N GLU A 32 -7.37 8.21 9.40
CA GLU A 32 -7.77 9.46 10.02
C GLU A 32 -8.13 10.44 8.91
N SER A 33 -9.35 10.93 8.96
CA SER A 33 -9.95 11.83 7.99
C SER A 33 -9.40 13.24 8.09
N ALA A 34 -8.10 13.45 8.00
CA ALA A 34 -7.61 14.82 7.98
C ALA A 34 -6.18 14.96 7.46
N SER A 35 -5.93 16.10 6.82
CA SER A 35 -4.60 16.69 6.67
C SER A 35 -3.63 16.16 7.75
N PRO A 36 -2.43 15.64 7.37
CA PRO A 36 -1.67 16.16 6.24
C PRO A 36 -1.64 15.27 4.99
N PHE A 37 -2.48 14.25 4.87
CA PHE A 37 -2.44 13.29 3.76
C PHE A 37 -3.13 13.83 2.50
N PRO A 38 -2.65 13.48 1.28
CA PRO A 38 -3.23 14.01 0.06
C PRO A 38 -4.64 13.45 -0.20
N ASP A 39 -5.53 14.31 -0.72
CA ASP A 39 -6.83 13.91 -1.25
C ASP A 39 -6.68 13.16 -2.58
N PHE A 40 -7.70 12.39 -2.97
CA PHE A 40 -7.69 11.67 -4.23
C PHE A 40 -7.73 12.63 -5.43
N ALA A 41 -6.73 12.54 -6.30
CA ALA A 41 -6.77 13.21 -7.59
C ALA A 41 -7.89 12.61 -8.48
N PRO A 42 -8.53 13.41 -9.34
CA PRO A 42 -9.51 12.91 -10.30
C PRO A 42 -8.90 11.91 -11.30
N PRO A 43 -9.71 11.03 -11.91
CA PRO A 43 -9.22 10.08 -12.91
C PRO A 43 -8.65 10.81 -14.13
N GLY A 44 -7.53 10.30 -14.66
CA GLY A 44 -6.80 10.89 -15.78
C GLY A 44 -5.85 12.03 -15.39
N HIS A 45 -5.74 12.35 -14.11
CA HIS A 45 -4.74 13.28 -13.59
C HIS A 45 -3.62 12.52 -12.87
N VAL A 46 -2.48 13.19 -12.73
CA VAL A 46 -1.40 12.71 -11.87
C VAL A 46 -1.96 12.57 -10.45
N PRO A 47 -1.77 11.42 -9.78
CA PRO A 47 -2.17 11.28 -8.39
C PRO A 47 -1.60 12.39 -7.51
N ASN A 48 -2.40 12.91 -6.60
CA ASN A 48 -1.89 13.82 -5.59
C ASN A 48 -0.87 13.08 -4.73
N TYR A 49 0.18 13.76 -4.32
CA TYR A 49 1.24 13.15 -3.53
C TYR A 49 1.72 14.08 -2.42
N ARG A 50 2.32 13.49 -1.42
CA ARG A 50 3.08 14.19 -0.39
C ARG A 50 4.28 13.35 0.04
N VAL A 51 5.36 14.02 0.37
CA VAL A 51 6.58 13.41 0.90
C VAL A 51 6.91 14.08 2.22
N TRP A 52 7.19 13.26 3.20
CA TRP A 52 7.72 13.71 4.50
C TRP A 52 9.13 13.17 4.64
N SER A 53 10.04 14.03 5.01
CA SER A 53 11.40 13.70 5.38
C SER A 53 11.52 13.41 6.87
N LYS A 54 12.70 13.04 7.32
CA LYS A 54 13.00 12.64 8.69
C LYS A 54 12.35 13.59 9.72
N ASN A 55 11.57 13.00 10.65
CA ASN A 55 10.87 13.67 11.76
C ASN A 55 9.63 14.53 11.40
N GLU A 56 9.22 14.61 10.13
CA GLU A 56 8.05 15.40 9.74
C GLU A 56 6.77 14.56 9.61
N GLY A 57 6.91 13.24 9.49
CA GLY A 57 5.78 12.37 9.18
C GLY A 57 5.14 11.74 10.40
N VAL A 58 3.84 11.98 10.58
CA VAL A 58 3.01 11.16 11.45
C VAL A 58 2.59 9.94 10.67
N LEU A 59 2.94 8.75 11.16
CA LEU A 59 2.50 7.50 10.54
C LEU A 59 1.01 7.30 10.82
N PRO A 60 0.18 7.00 9.80
CA PRO A 60 -1.23 6.71 10.03
C PRO A 60 -1.40 5.47 10.91
N ALA A 61 -2.22 5.56 11.95
CA ALA A 61 -2.43 4.47 12.91
C ALA A 61 -2.89 3.16 12.25
N CYS A 62 -3.67 3.25 11.17
CA CYS A 62 -4.15 2.08 10.42
C CYS A 62 -3.07 1.28 9.69
N THR A 63 -1.87 1.82 9.53
CA THR A 63 -0.78 1.09 8.89
C THR A 63 -0.20 0.01 9.78
N GLY A 64 -0.39 0.11 11.09
CA GLY A 64 0.28 -0.72 12.08
C GLY A 64 1.79 -0.49 12.18
N TRP A 65 2.31 0.53 11.52
CA TRP A 65 3.73 0.88 11.59
C TRP A 65 4.04 1.57 12.92
N SER A 66 5.02 1.06 13.63
CA SER A 66 5.40 1.56 14.95
C SER A 66 6.67 2.40 14.96
N ALA A 67 7.52 2.24 13.94
CA ALA A 67 8.80 2.92 13.87
C ALA A 67 8.69 4.27 13.15
N ARG A 68 9.61 5.18 13.47
CA ARG A 68 9.72 6.47 12.78
C ARG A 68 10.11 6.27 11.31
N ALA A 69 9.52 7.03 10.42
CA ALA A 69 9.95 7.04 9.03
C ALA A 69 11.09 8.03 8.83
N GLY A 70 12.19 7.59 8.21
CA GLY A 70 13.21 8.49 7.67
C GLY A 70 12.68 9.20 6.43
N MET A 71 11.82 8.51 5.66
CA MET A 71 11.04 9.08 4.56
C MET A 71 9.70 8.36 4.46
N LEU A 72 8.64 9.13 4.23
CA LEU A 72 7.31 8.64 3.91
C LEU A 72 6.83 9.30 2.63
N VAL A 73 6.33 8.51 1.71
CA VAL A 73 5.67 8.97 0.47
C VAL A 73 4.23 8.50 0.50
N ALA A 74 3.29 9.41 0.26
CA ALA A 74 1.89 9.09 0.04
C ALA A 74 1.49 9.52 -1.37
N ILE A 75 0.71 8.68 -2.06
CA ILE A 75 0.07 9.03 -3.34
C ILE A 75 -1.40 8.65 -3.28
N ALA A 76 -2.27 9.49 -3.84
CA ALA A 76 -3.72 9.30 -3.85
C ALA A 76 -4.32 9.67 -5.20
N GLY A 77 -5.02 8.75 -5.84
CA GLY A 77 -5.61 8.98 -7.14
C GLY A 77 -6.85 8.13 -7.40
N GLN A 78 -7.63 8.55 -8.38
CA GLN A 78 -8.75 7.76 -8.92
C GLN A 78 -8.38 7.30 -10.32
N PHE A 79 -8.87 6.12 -10.70
CA PHE A 79 -8.66 5.57 -12.03
C PHE A 79 -9.91 4.83 -12.51
N ARG A 80 -10.06 4.75 -13.83
CA ARG A 80 -11.12 3.95 -14.47
C ARG A 80 -10.61 2.51 -14.62
N TYR A 81 -11.41 1.56 -14.22
CA TYR A 81 -11.09 0.16 -14.36
C TYR A 81 -12.38 -0.64 -14.56
N SER A 82 -12.47 -1.38 -15.64
CA SER A 82 -13.65 -2.17 -16.00
C SER A 82 -13.64 -3.59 -15.44
N GLY A 83 -12.52 -4.02 -14.85
CA GLY A 83 -12.38 -5.32 -14.22
C GLY A 83 -12.90 -5.32 -12.78
N THR A 84 -12.78 -6.44 -12.13
CA THR A 84 -13.20 -6.70 -10.76
C THR A 84 -12.08 -6.47 -9.75
N ALA A 85 -12.40 -6.55 -8.45
CA ALA A 85 -11.41 -6.61 -7.37
C ALA A 85 -10.43 -7.79 -7.54
N ASP A 86 -10.95 -8.93 -7.97
CA ASP A 86 -10.16 -10.14 -8.23
C ASP A 86 -9.15 -9.93 -9.36
N ASP A 87 -9.54 -9.22 -10.43
CA ASP A 87 -8.63 -8.89 -11.54
C ASP A 87 -7.50 -7.95 -11.07
N LEU A 88 -7.81 -6.99 -10.20
CA LEU A 88 -6.78 -6.13 -9.59
C LEU A 88 -5.82 -6.94 -8.70
N LEU A 89 -6.35 -7.85 -7.88
CA LEU A 89 -5.52 -8.73 -7.05
C LEU A 89 -4.64 -9.64 -7.90
N LEU A 90 -5.16 -10.22 -8.98
CA LEU A 90 -4.36 -10.98 -9.93
C LEU A 90 -3.27 -10.14 -10.57
N GLY A 91 -3.57 -8.88 -10.93
CA GLY A 91 -2.58 -7.93 -11.43
C GLY A 91 -1.46 -7.66 -10.43
N VAL A 92 -1.80 -7.48 -9.14
CA VAL A 92 -0.80 -7.36 -8.05
C VAL A 92 0.01 -8.63 -7.88
N GLY A 93 -0.62 -9.80 -8.00
CA GLY A 93 0.01 -11.12 -7.87
C GLY A 93 0.89 -11.52 -9.05
N ALA A 94 0.77 -10.84 -10.19
CA ALA A 94 1.54 -11.09 -11.41
C ALA A 94 2.96 -10.50 -11.30
N ILE A 95 3.75 -11.01 -10.37
CA ILE A 95 5.08 -10.50 -10.00
C ILE A 95 6.03 -10.42 -11.21
N SER A 96 5.96 -11.37 -12.13
CA SER A 96 6.81 -11.39 -13.32
C SER A 96 6.63 -10.15 -14.21
N THR A 97 5.46 -9.53 -14.19
CA THR A 97 5.12 -8.32 -14.97
C THR A 97 5.77 -7.06 -14.45
N LEU A 98 6.29 -7.06 -13.22
CA LEU A 98 7.02 -5.92 -12.65
C LEU A 98 8.32 -5.65 -13.40
N ARG A 99 8.90 -6.68 -14.06
CA ARG A 99 10.13 -6.54 -14.84
C ARG A 99 9.93 -5.55 -15.99
N GLY A 100 10.82 -4.57 -16.07
CA GLY A 100 10.82 -3.60 -17.16
C GLY A 100 10.01 -2.34 -16.87
N ILE A 101 9.34 -2.24 -15.72
CA ILE A 101 8.68 -0.98 -15.31
C ILE A 101 9.68 0.16 -15.40
N ARG A 102 9.27 1.26 -16.01
CA ARG A 102 10.09 2.47 -16.17
C ARG A 102 9.56 3.61 -15.33
N TYR A 103 10.46 4.47 -14.88
CA TYR A 103 10.15 5.71 -14.18
C TYR A 103 11.03 6.86 -14.71
N TRP A 104 10.58 8.09 -14.51
CA TRP A 104 11.40 9.26 -14.77
C TRP A 104 12.29 9.55 -13.56
N SER A 105 13.61 9.48 -13.77
CA SER A 105 14.58 9.89 -12.76
C SER A 105 14.81 11.40 -12.86
N ALA A 106 14.22 12.18 -11.96
CA ALA A 106 14.44 13.61 -11.89
C ALA A 106 15.90 13.94 -11.55
N THR A 107 16.60 13.03 -10.86
CA THR A 107 18.04 13.18 -10.55
C THR A 107 18.90 13.07 -11.79
N GLU A 108 18.56 12.17 -12.71
CA GLU A 108 19.34 11.90 -13.93
C GLU A 108 18.70 12.53 -15.18
N ASN A 109 17.57 13.22 -15.01
CA ASN A 109 16.79 13.87 -16.05
C ASN A 109 16.49 12.94 -17.23
N GLY A 110 15.96 11.75 -16.95
CA GLY A 110 15.70 10.76 -18.01
C GLY A 110 14.91 9.54 -17.55
N TRP A 111 14.33 8.82 -18.53
CA TRP A 111 13.66 7.55 -18.29
C TRP A 111 14.65 6.45 -17.92
N ARG A 112 14.34 5.74 -16.84
CA ARG A 112 15.13 4.60 -16.34
C ARG A 112 14.23 3.39 -16.11
N THR A 113 14.77 2.20 -16.26
CA THR A 113 14.11 0.98 -15.79
C THR A 113 14.11 1.01 -14.26
N LEU A 114 12.96 0.83 -13.64
CA LEU A 114 12.83 0.75 -12.18
C LEU A 114 13.23 -0.65 -11.71
N ILE A 115 12.58 -1.66 -12.27
CA ILE A 115 12.75 -3.07 -11.86
C ILE A 115 13.33 -3.85 -13.02
N THR A 116 14.53 -4.39 -12.84
CA THR A 116 15.27 -5.15 -13.86
C THR A 116 14.93 -6.63 -13.84
N SER A 117 14.56 -7.16 -12.68
CA SER A 117 14.04 -8.53 -12.52
C SER A 117 13.02 -8.59 -11.39
N ALA A 118 12.04 -9.49 -11.53
CA ALA A 118 11.09 -9.81 -10.47
C ALA A 118 10.62 -11.26 -10.65
N THR A 119 10.47 -11.99 -9.55
CA THR A 119 10.08 -13.40 -9.55
C THR A 119 9.40 -13.78 -8.24
N ALA A 120 8.28 -14.48 -8.31
CA ALA A 120 7.62 -15.05 -7.13
C ALA A 120 8.45 -16.21 -6.55
N LEU A 121 8.41 -16.37 -5.24
CA LEU A 121 9.19 -17.36 -4.49
C LEU A 121 8.26 -18.25 -3.65
N GLU A 122 8.65 -19.51 -3.40
CA GLU A 122 7.94 -20.39 -2.48
C GLU A 122 8.10 -20.00 -1.01
N GLY A 123 9.15 -19.23 -0.68
CA GLY A 123 9.51 -18.79 0.66
C GLY A 123 10.58 -17.71 0.58
N PRO A 124 11.19 -17.31 1.71
CA PRO A 124 12.23 -16.30 1.73
C PRO A 124 13.62 -16.85 1.29
N ASP A 125 13.62 -17.53 0.13
CA ASP A 125 14.81 -18.16 -0.44
C ASP A 125 14.86 -17.88 -1.95
N LEU A 126 15.93 -17.22 -2.42
CA LEU A 126 16.14 -16.85 -3.82
C LEU A 126 16.27 -18.08 -4.75
N HIS A 127 16.64 -19.24 -4.21
CA HIS A 127 16.82 -20.49 -4.98
C HIS A 127 15.53 -21.28 -5.17
N ARG A 128 14.39 -20.76 -4.69
CA ARG A 128 13.08 -21.40 -4.79
C ARG A 128 12.07 -20.55 -5.58
N PRO A 129 12.36 -20.27 -6.87
CA PRO A 129 11.42 -19.54 -7.72
C PRO A 129 10.17 -20.37 -8.00
N ARG A 130 9.07 -19.67 -8.24
CA ARG A 130 7.78 -20.27 -8.63
C ARG A 130 7.07 -19.39 -9.66
N ALA A 131 5.97 -19.89 -10.21
CA ALA A 131 5.04 -19.11 -11.01
C ALA A 131 4.37 -18.00 -10.16
N ASP A 132 3.83 -17.00 -10.82
CA ASP A 132 3.08 -15.90 -10.20
C ASP A 132 1.94 -16.41 -9.30
N PHE A 133 1.48 -15.57 -8.38
CA PHE A 133 0.49 -15.93 -7.39
C PHE A 133 -0.89 -16.08 -7.99
N ARG A 134 -1.66 -17.06 -7.47
CA ARG A 134 -3.05 -17.32 -7.86
C ARG A 134 -3.99 -16.47 -7.00
N LEU A 135 -5.18 -16.22 -7.50
CA LEU A 135 -6.21 -15.47 -6.77
C LEU A 135 -6.48 -16.05 -5.39
N SER A 136 -6.59 -17.37 -5.27
CA SER A 136 -6.84 -18.03 -3.98
C SER A 136 -5.73 -17.79 -2.94
N GLU A 137 -4.52 -17.53 -3.38
CA GLU A 137 -3.41 -17.17 -2.49
C GLU A 137 -3.48 -15.69 -2.11
N MET A 138 -3.89 -14.82 -3.04
CA MET A 138 -4.05 -13.38 -2.81
C MET A 138 -5.19 -13.05 -1.84
N THR A 139 -6.26 -13.84 -1.84
CA THR A 139 -7.42 -13.62 -0.96
C THR A 139 -7.32 -14.30 0.39
N SER A 140 -6.40 -15.25 0.57
CA SER A 140 -6.26 -16.04 1.80
C SER A 140 -5.55 -15.34 2.95
N GLY A 141 -4.97 -14.16 2.73
CA GLY A 141 -4.08 -13.49 3.70
C GLY A 141 -2.73 -14.20 3.89
N ALA A 142 -2.38 -15.09 2.96
CA ALA A 142 -1.14 -15.87 2.99
C ALA A 142 0.10 -14.97 2.98
N LYS A 143 1.22 -15.54 3.43
CA LYS A 143 2.54 -14.95 3.26
C LYS A 143 3.04 -15.26 1.85
N LEU A 144 3.14 -14.24 1.01
CA LEU A 144 3.56 -14.36 -0.38
C LEU A 144 4.94 -13.73 -0.53
N TYR A 145 5.93 -14.54 -0.92
CA TYR A 145 7.29 -14.08 -1.06
C TYR A 145 7.62 -13.84 -2.52
N PHE A 146 8.34 -12.78 -2.80
CA PHE A 146 8.87 -12.51 -4.12
C PHE A 146 10.20 -11.77 -4.02
N THR A 147 10.97 -11.79 -5.08
CA THR A 147 12.20 -11.00 -5.21
C THR A 147 12.06 -10.01 -6.33
N GLN A 148 12.70 -8.86 -6.16
CA GLN A 148 12.92 -7.91 -7.25
C GLN A 148 14.31 -7.29 -7.14
N THR A 149 14.85 -6.87 -8.29
CA THR A 149 16.09 -6.12 -8.39
C THR A 149 15.79 -4.73 -8.91
N ASP A 150 16.09 -3.72 -8.11
CA ASP A 150 16.05 -2.31 -8.53
C ASP A 150 17.29 -1.95 -9.34
N ASN A 151 17.12 -1.10 -10.34
CA ASN A 151 18.20 -0.71 -11.26
C ASN A 151 19.40 -0.01 -10.57
N ARG A 152 19.18 0.63 -9.43
CA ARG A 152 20.23 1.34 -8.68
C ARG A 152 20.99 0.45 -7.72
N LEU A 153 20.33 -0.60 -7.24
CA LEU A 153 20.89 -1.50 -6.24
C LEU A 153 21.69 -2.62 -6.89
N GLY A 154 21.16 -3.19 -7.99
CA GLY A 154 21.79 -4.27 -8.73
C GLY A 154 21.75 -5.64 -8.03
N GLU A 155 21.33 -5.68 -6.78
CA GLU A 155 21.19 -6.91 -5.99
C GLU A 155 19.69 -7.25 -5.76
N PRO A 156 19.34 -8.54 -5.77
CA PRO A 156 17.96 -8.96 -5.50
C PRO A 156 17.58 -8.75 -4.03
N VAL A 157 16.39 -8.22 -3.81
CA VAL A 157 15.79 -8.06 -2.47
C VAL A 157 14.58 -8.95 -2.37
N ILE A 158 14.43 -9.68 -1.26
CA ILE A 158 13.26 -10.51 -0.99
C ILE A 158 12.24 -9.68 -0.22
N TYR A 159 11.00 -9.72 -0.70
CA TYR A 159 9.84 -9.07 -0.09
C TYR A 159 8.82 -10.09 0.38
N LEU A 160 8.13 -9.76 1.45
CA LEU A 160 6.90 -10.40 1.90
C LEU A 160 5.72 -9.51 1.52
N MET A 161 4.78 -10.07 0.80
CA MET A 161 3.49 -9.46 0.50
C MET A 161 2.37 -10.19 1.25
N ARG A 162 1.36 -9.44 1.66
CA ARG A 162 0.06 -9.95 2.09
C ARG A 162 -1.01 -9.12 1.42
N ALA A 163 -2.05 -9.78 0.98
CA ALA A 163 -3.21 -9.13 0.42
C ALA A 163 -4.47 -9.58 1.17
N SER A 164 -5.44 -8.71 1.27
CA SER A 164 -6.77 -9.00 1.81
C SER A 164 -7.81 -8.25 1.01
N ASP A 165 -8.97 -8.89 0.86
CA ASP A 165 -10.19 -8.27 0.36
C ASP A 165 -11.23 -8.30 1.47
N THR A 166 -11.84 -7.15 1.75
CA THR A 166 -12.95 -7.02 2.69
C THR A 166 -14.09 -6.31 1.97
N GLY A 167 -14.86 -7.10 1.22
CA GLY A 167 -16.03 -6.59 0.49
C GLY A 167 -15.69 -5.57 -0.60
N GLY A 168 -14.64 -5.83 -1.39
CA GLY A 168 -14.17 -4.94 -2.46
C GLY A 168 -13.20 -3.85 -2.01
N ASN A 169 -12.81 -3.85 -0.73
CA ASN A 169 -11.73 -3.01 -0.22
C ASN A 169 -10.44 -3.85 -0.14
N LEU A 170 -9.55 -3.63 -1.06
CA LEU A 170 -8.29 -4.35 -1.15
C LEU A 170 -7.22 -3.63 -0.33
N VAL A 171 -6.50 -4.38 0.49
CA VAL A 171 -5.33 -3.90 1.21
C VAL A 171 -4.15 -4.82 0.90
N ILE A 172 -3.10 -4.25 0.34
CA ILE A 172 -1.86 -4.96 0.02
C ILE A 172 -0.74 -4.36 0.85
N THR A 173 -0.08 -5.18 1.65
CA THR A 173 1.10 -4.80 2.41
C THR A 173 2.34 -5.48 1.83
N ILE A 174 3.42 -4.73 1.68
CA ILE A 174 4.69 -5.24 1.18
C ILE A 174 5.81 -4.74 2.10
N GLY A 175 6.72 -5.61 2.47
CA GLY A 175 7.91 -5.24 3.25
C GLY A 175 9.11 -6.09 2.86
N ASN A 176 10.31 -5.53 2.90
CA ASN A 176 11.52 -6.30 2.67
C ASN A 176 11.77 -7.25 3.85
N VAL A 177 12.14 -8.49 3.55
CA VAL A 177 12.53 -9.51 4.54
C VAL A 177 14.00 -9.90 4.42
N SER A 178 14.67 -9.40 3.39
CA SER A 178 16.13 -9.43 3.28
C SER A 178 16.69 -8.00 3.28
N PRO A 179 17.95 -7.81 3.67
CA PRO A 179 18.57 -6.50 3.64
C PRO A 179 18.64 -5.97 2.20
N VAL A 180 18.48 -4.66 2.06
CA VAL A 180 18.79 -3.97 0.80
C VAL A 180 20.27 -3.61 0.81
N LYS A 181 21.01 -4.16 -0.14
CA LYS A 181 22.47 -3.99 -0.21
C LYS A 181 22.92 -3.31 -1.48
N LYS A 182 24.10 -2.71 -1.42
CA LYS A 182 24.87 -2.27 -2.58
C LYS A 182 26.36 -2.39 -2.28
N LEU A 183 27.09 -3.04 -3.16
CA LEU A 183 28.53 -3.26 -3.01
C LEU A 183 28.87 -3.81 -1.60
N MET A 184 28.13 -4.81 -1.14
CA MET A 184 28.25 -5.46 0.16
C MET A 184 27.85 -4.60 1.39
N LEU A 185 27.51 -3.33 1.21
CA LEU A 185 27.01 -2.47 2.29
C LEU A 185 25.50 -2.62 2.44
N THR A 186 25.03 -2.88 3.66
CA THR A 186 23.61 -2.83 3.96
C THR A 186 23.17 -1.38 4.05
N LEU A 187 22.13 -1.04 3.28
CA LEU A 187 21.56 0.29 3.18
C LEU A 187 20.24 0.40 3.92
N ILE A 188 19.46 -0.68 3.90
CA ILE A 188 18.16 -0.78 4.56
C ILE A 188 18.08 -2.17 5.18
N GLU A 189 17.78 -2.23 6.45
CA GLU A 189 17.62 -3.49 7.16
C GLU A 189 16.28 -4.19 6.81
N PRO A 190 16.16 -5.50 7.07
CA PRO A 190 14.90 -6.20 6.92
C PRO A 190 13.77 -5.55 7.74
N GLY A 191 12.64 -5.24 7.09
CA GLY A 191 11.49 -4.60 7.71
C GLY A 191 11.46 -3.08 7.62
N ASP A 192 12.54 -2.42 7.20
CA ASP A 192 12.63 -0.96 7.19
C ASP A 192 12.12 -0.33 5.88
N LEU A 193 11.96 -1.12 4.82
CA LEU A 193 11.31 -0.70 3.58
C LEU A 193 9.92 -1.33 3.50
N GLN A 194 8.89 -0.53 3.64
CA GLN A 194 7.51 -1.01 3.67
C GLN A 194 6.60 -0.17 2.79
N SER A 195 5.58 -0.80 2.22
CA SER A 195 4.47 -0.10 1.56
C SER A 195 3.13 -0.73 1.91
N ILE A 196 2.09 0.10 1.84
CA ILE A 196 0.70 -0.32 1.93
C ILE A 196 -0.05 0.31 0.76
N HIS A 197 -0.85 -0.50 0.09
CA HIS A 197 -1.68 -0.07 -1.02
C HIS A 197 -3.13 -0.40 -0.69
N TYR A 198 -3.98 0.60 -0.77
CA TYR A 198 -5.41 0.48 -0.60
C TYR A 198 -6.09 0.75 -1.93
N LEU A 199 -6.99 -0.15 -2.32
CA LEU A 199 -7.84 0.04 -3.50
C LEU A 199 -9.29 -0.19 -3.10
N SER A 200 -10.17 0.68 -3.56
CA SER A 200 -11.61 0.53 -3.32
C SER A 200 -12.41 1.05 -4.49
N GLU A 201 -13.50 0.40 -4.80
CA GLU A 201 -14.41 0.89 -5.82
C GLU A 201 -15.26 2.03 -5.24
N ALA A 202 -15.12 3.23 -5.79
CA ALA A 202 -15.89 4.40 -5.35
C ALA A 202 -17.31 4.39 -5.93
N ARG A 203 -17.45 3.86 -7.14
CA ARG A 203 -18.69 3.63 -7.90
C ARG A 203 -18.35 2.71 -9.08
N PRO A 204 -19.33 2.05 -9.72
CA PRO A 204 -19.07 1.10 -10.78
C PRO A 204 -18.06 1.61 -11.84
N GLY A 205 -16.96 0.89 -12.01
CA GLY A 205 -15.89 1.22 -12.95
C GLY A 205 -14.99 2.40 -12.55
N MET A 206 -15.15 2.93 -11.34
CA MET A 206 -14.31 4.01 -10.81
C MET A 206 -13.66 3.58 -9.49
N TRP A 207 -12.37 3.45 -9.51
CA TRP A 207 -11.57 3.00 -8.37
C TRP A 207 -10.75 4.11 -7.75
N ARG A 208 -10.50 3.98 -6.45
CA ARG A 208 -9.57 4.80 -5.67
C ARG A 208 -8.34 3.97 -5.36
N TYR A 209 -7.20 4.60 -5.45
CA TYR A 209 -5.93 4.05 -5.01
C TYR A 209 -5.29 4.99 -4.02
N TYR A 210 -4.87 4.45 -2.90
CA TYR A 210 -4.06 5.16 -1.91
C TYR A 210 -2.83 4.32 -1.59
N GLY A 211 -1.65 4.86 -1.87
CA GLY A 211 -0.37 4.19 -1.61
C GLY A 211 0.44 4.95 -0.57
N LEU A 212 0.98 4.22 0.38
CA LEU A 212 1.96 4.70 1.35
C LEU A 212 3.22 3.86 1.21
N ALA A 213 4.38 4.51 1.16
CA ALA A 213 5.68 3.84 1.18
C ALA A 213 6.60 4.53 2.17
N ARG A 214 7.27 3.77 3.03
CA ARG A 214 8.21 4.30 4.02
C ARG A 214 9.55 3.59 4.02
N THR A 215 10.56 4.32 4.48
CA THR A 215 11.84 3.76 4.92
C THR A 215 12.20 4.34 6.28
N GLU A 216 12.89 3.57 7.15
CA GLU A 216 13.36 4.09 8.44
C GLU A 216 14.53 5.05 8.31
N GLU A 217 15.49 4.72 7.45
CA GLU A 217 16.57 5.61 7.07
C GLU A 217 16.34 6.17 5.67
N PRO A 218 16.72 7.44 5.42
CA PRO A 218 16.71 7.95 4.06
C PRO A 218 17.65 7.10 3.22
N PRO A 219 17.19 6.45 2.13
CA PRO A 219 18.04 5.53 1.37
C PRO A 219 19.24 6.21 0.69
N LEU A 220 19.62 7.41 1.08
CA LEU A 220 20.29 8.38 0.27
C LEU A 220 21.64 8.88 0.71
N ALA A 221 21.97 8.76 1.96
CA ALA A 221 23.31 9.18 2.42
C ALA A 221 24.45 8.44 1.68
N ALA A 222 24.15 7.23 1.18
CA ALA A 222 25.11 6.40 0.44
C ALA A 222 25.15 6.64 -1.08
N PHE A 223 24.19 7.39 -1.65
CA PHE A 223 24.04 7.50 -3.12
C PHE A 223 24.11 8.92 -3.69
N GLY A 224 24.46 9.90 -2.87
CA GLY A 224 24.38 11.31 -3.26
C GLY A 224 22.94 11.86 -3.14
N VAL A 225 22.78 13.13 -3.46
CA VAL A 225 21.49 13.81 -3.42
C VAL A 225 20.56 13.21 -4.46
N VAL A 226 19.53 12.46 -4.01
CA VAL A 226 18.43 12.05 -4.89
C VAL A 226 17.29 13.04 -4.72
N ARG A 227 16.83 13.59 -5.81
CA ARG A 227 15.68 14.49 -5.81
C ARG A 227 14.43 13.77 -5.33
N THR A 228 13.65 14.44 -4.51
CA THR A 228 12.39 13.92 -3.95
C THR A 228 11.43 13.42 -5.03
N GLU A 229 11.39 14.12 -6.17
CA GLU A 229 10.58 13.76 -7.33
C GLU A 229 10.90 12.38 -7.89
N SER A 230 12.15 11.92 -7.78
CA SER A 230 12.53 10.58 -8.21
C SER A 230 11.84 9.48 -7.39
N TYR A 231 11.57 9.72 -6.10
CA TYR A 231 10.83 8.75 -5.26
C TYR A 231 9.36 8.75 -5.60
N VAL A 232 8.79 9.94 -5.78
CA VAL A 232 7.38 10.08 -6.20
C VAL A 232 7.19 9.39 -7.55
N ASN A 233 8.08 9.62 -8.52
CA ASN A 233 8.01 8.98 -9.84
C ASN A 233 8.13 7.45 -9.80
N ARG A 234 8.85 6.88 -8.82
CA ARG A 234 8.89 5.43 -8.59
C ARG A 234 7.51 4.92 -8.10
N ALA A 235 6.89 5.62 -7.15
CA ALA A 235 5.55 5.29 -6.68
C ALA A 235 4.51 5.44 -7.78
N LEU A 236 4.59 6.50 -8.60
CA LEU A 236 3.74 6.71 -9.76
C LEU A 236 3.92 5.63 -10.84
N ALA A 237 5.13 5.14 -11.05
CA ALA A 237 5.39 4.05 -11.99
C ALA A 237 4.71 2.74 -11.57
N LEU A 238 4.72 2.41 -10.28
CA LEU A 238 4.00 1.26 -9.74
C LEU A 238 2.48 1.46 -9.80
N TYR A 239 2.00 2.66 -9.50
CA TYR A 239 0.60 3.03 -9.68
C TYR A 239 0.15 2.85 -11.14
N SER A 240 0.90 3.41 -12.10
CA SER A 240 0.63 3.26 -13.53
C SER A 240 0.59 1.79 -13.96
N HIS A 241 1.55 1.00 -13.48
CA HIS A 241 1.61 -0.43 -13.80
C HIS A 241 0.36 -1.17 -13.30
N LEU A 242 -0.02 -0.93 -12.05
CA LEU A 242 -1.17 -1.60 -11.43
C LEU A 242 -2.51 -1.16 -12.04
N THR A 243 -2.66 0.12 -12.33
CA THR A 243 -3.95 0.69 -12.76
C THR A 243 -4.12 0.77 -14.27
N GLY A 244 -3.05 0.60 -15.04
CA GLY A 244 -3.01 0.86 -16.48
C GLY A 244 -3.11 2.34 -16.85
N ALA A 245 -3.11 3.25 -15.87
CA ALA A 245 -3.22 4.69 -16.14
C ALA A 245 -1.90 5.25 -16.69
N ALA A 246 -1.98 5.95 -17.82
CA ALA A 246 -0.85 6.73 -18.33
C ALA A 246 -0.67 7.98 -17.45
N ILE A 247 0.50 8.14 -16.84
CA ILE A 247 0.81 9.24 -15.92
C ILE A 247 2.03 10.00 -16.42
N GLU A 248 1.90 11.32 -16.51
CA GLU A 248 3.04 12.19 -16.78
C GLU A 248 3.95 12.24 -15.54
N PRO A 249 5.27 12.14 -15.74
CA PRO A 249 6.21 12.19 -14.62
C PRO A 249 6.36 13.61 -14.07
N ILE A 250 6.73 13.69 -12.81
CA ILE A 250 7.13 14.94 -12.14
C ILE A 250 8.60 15.21 -12.51
N ARG A 251 8.85 16.39 -13.10
CA ARG A 251 10.16 16.82 -13.61
C ARG A 251 10.90 17.75 -12.67
#